data_cd08d1be9dd9523ccde2cdf3c4f8174f
#
_entry.id   cd08d1be9dd9523ccde2cdf3c4f8174f
#
_cell.length_a   1.000
_cell.length_b   1.000
_cell.length_c   1.000
_cell.angle_alpha   90.00
_cell.angle_beta   90.00
_cell.angle_gamma   90.00
#
_symmetry.space_group_name_H-M   'P 1'
#
loop_
_entity.id
_entity.type
_entity.pdbx_description
1 polymer ?
#
loop_
_entity_poly.entity_id
_entity_poly.type
_entity_poly.pdbx_seq_one_letter_code
_entity_poly.pdbx_strand_id
1 'polypeptide(L)'
;MFACIWFRSSLCYLFLLPFSWLYGLVSTLNRISYQYGWRKVYRFSVPIVIIGNVTIGGNGKTPMVLWLVEQLQQRGWQVGVVSRGYKGKSKHYPVVINMNTHSNECGDEPMLIWKRTGVLVAVSPKRADAVSALLQIQELDIIISDDGLQHYALFRDIEWVVVNSLFRFGNGCWLPAGPMRERMNRLHTVQAIIANGSKEDMRSGEILMQLYPSIVINMLTGESRPLNFLNNVVAIAGIGYPTQFFGTLQNYGITPVRTISFSDHQIYYEKMLTSLTKKDEILLMTEKDAVKCLDFAHNNWWYVRMEVKINKIDTDNLLCTVEDKIRYYKDFNSNI
;
A
#
# COMPACT_ATOMS: atom_id res chain seq x y z
N MET A 1 -8.11 -18.16 -9.89
CA MET A 1 -7.59 -18.74 -11.14
C MET A 1 -6.15 -18.31 -11.42
N PHE A 2 -5.82 -17.03 -11.58
CA PHE A 2 -4.45 -16.56 -11.88
C PHE A 2 -3.40 -16.91 -10.82
N ALA A 3 -3.73 -16.87 -9.54
CA ALA A 3 -2.78 -17.25 -8.47
C ALA A 3 -2.23 -18.67 -8.61
N CYS A 4 -3.03 -19.62 -9.10
CA CYS A 4 -2.55 -20.99 -9.36
C CYS A 4 -1.56 -21.04 -10.53
N ILE A 5 -1.74 -20.18 -11.54
CA ILE A 5 -0.85 -20.11 -12.70
C ILE A 5 0.49 -19.45 -12.33
N TRP A 6 0.45 -18.42 -11.50
CA TRP A 6 1.60 -17.60 -11.15
C TRP A 6 2.51 -18.20 -10.07
N PHE A 7 1.91 -18.94 -9.10
CA PHE A 7 2.60 -19.43 -7.91
C PHE A 7 2.61 -20.96 -7.77
N ARG A 8 1.98 -21.69 -8.70
CA ARG A 8 2.02 -23.14 -8.78
C ARG A 8 2.54 -23.56 -10.16
N SER A 9 3.12 -24.76 -10.26
CA SER A 9 3.73 -25.31 -11.49
C SER A 9 2.69 -25.71 -12.55
N SER A 10 1.77 -24.81 -12.90
CA SER A 10 0.76 -25.08 -13.92
C SER A 10 1.32 -24.71 -15.30
N LEU A 11 1.36 -25.66 -16.23
CA LEU A 11 1.79 -25.41 -17.63
C LEU A 11 0.86 -24.47 -18.41
N CYS A 12 -0.31 -24.15 -17.87
CA CYS A 12 -1.26 -23.21 -18.51
C CYS A 12 -0.67 -21.82 -18.77
N TYR A 13 0.40 -21.40 -18.06
CA TYR A 13 1.05 -20.12 -18.33
C TYR A 13 1.67 -20.04 -19.73
N LEU A 14 2.04 -21.19 -20.32
CA LEU A 14 2.64 -21.24 -21.67
C LEU A 14 1.74 -20.62 -22.73
N PHE A 15 0.42 -20.87 -22.67
CA PHE A 15 -0.56 -20.26 -23.57
C PHE A 15 -0.65 -18.74 -23.44
N LEU A 16 -0.24 -18.18 -22.28
CA LEU A 16 -0.26 -16.76 -22.00
C LEU A 16 1.06 -16.06 -22.35
N LEU A 17 2.13 -16.80 -22.66
CA LEU A 17 3.46 -16.23 -22.94
C LEU A 17 3.46 -15.22 -24.10
N PRO A 18 2.79 -15.45 -25.25
CA PRO A 18 2.78 -14.45 -26.33
C PRO A 18 2.22 -13.10 -25.89
N PHE A 19 1.13 -13.11 -25.10
CA PHE A 19 0.54 -11.89 -24.52
C PHE A 19 1.45 -11.25 -23.48
N SER A 20 2.15 -12.07 -22.72
CA SER A 20 3.13 -11.64 -21.73
C SER A 20 4.32 -10.91 -22.37
N TRP A 21 4.84 -11.43 -23.48
CA TRP A 21 5.90 -10.78 -24.24
C TRP A 21 5.44 -9.45 -24.84
N LEU A 22 4.22 -9.41 -25.40
CA LEU A 22 3.63 -8.16 -25.92
C LEU A 22 3.48 -7.12 -24.78
N TYR A 23 2.95 -7.52 -23.63
CA TYR A 23 2.87 -6.66 -22.45
C TYR A 23 4.25 -6.14 -22.04
N GLY A 24 5.25 -7.04 -21.96
CA GLY A 24 6.62 -6.70 -21.61
C GLY A 24 7.25 -5.71 -22.59
N LEU A 25 7.01 -5.90 -23.90
CA LEU A 25 7.47 -4.96 -24.94
C LEU A 25 6.84 -3.58 -24.74
N VAL A 26 5.51 -3.51 -24.60
CA VAL A 26 4.78 -2.24 -24.40
C VAL A 26 5.24 -1.55 -23.11
N SER A 27 5.37 -2.28 -22.01
CA SER A 27 5.84 -1.74 -20.73
C SER A 27 7.27 -1.19 -20.83
N THR A 28 8.15 -1.91 -21.53
CA THR A 28 9.54 -1.50 -21.74
C THR A 28 9.62 -0.26 -22.63
N LEU A 29 8.90 -0.22 -23.75
CA LEU A 29 8.84 0.93 -24.65
C LEU A 29 8.28 2.17 -23.95
N ASN A 30 7.23 1.98 -23.14
CA ASN A 30 6.68 3.07 -22.32
C ASN A 30 7.73 3.63 -21.36
N ARG A 31 8.48 2.80 -20.64
CA ARG A 31 9.56 3.23 -19.75
C ARG A 31 10.64 3.99 -20.53
N ILE A 32 11.10 3.42 -21.63
CA ILE A 32 12.14 4.01 -22.50
C ILE A 32 11.69 5.39 -23.01
N SER A 33 10.41 5.55 -23.41
CA SER A 33 9.91 6.83 -23.92
C SER A 33 10.03 7.99 -22.90
N TYR A 34 9.91 7.71 -21.61
CA TYR A 34 10.15 8.69 -20.55
C TYR A 34 11.65 8.90 -20.29
N GLN A 35 12.46 7.84 -20.31
CA GLN A 35 13.90 7.92 -20.08
C GLN A 35 14.62 8.76 -21.16
N TYR A 36 14.21 8.62 -22.41
CA TYR A 36 14.76 9.40 -23.54
C TYR A 36 14.07 10.76 -23.73
N GLY A 37 13.17 11.17 -22.84
CA GLY A 37 12.51 12.46 -22.90
C GLY A 37 11.45 12.62 -24.00
N TRP A 38 11.04 11.51 -24.68
CA TRP A 38 9.96 11.57 -25.68
C TRP A 38 8.60 11.88 -25.09
N ARG A 39 8.45 11.63 -23.77
CA ARG A 39 7.25 11.98 -23.00
C ARG A 39 7.60 12.91 -21.85
N LYS A 40 6.69 13.84 -21.56
CA LYS A 40 6.86 14.82 -20.49
C LYS A 40 6.91 14.17 -19.11
N VAL A 41 7.94 14.52 -18.34
CA VAL A 41 8.10 14.20 -16.93
C VAL A 41 7.86 15.47 -16.13
N TYR A 42 6.97 15.39 -15.15
CA TYR A 42 6.60 16.51 -14.28
C TYR A 42 7.52 16.52 -13.05
N ARG A 43 8.14 17.67 -12.78
CA ARG A 43 8.97 17.94 -11.61
C ARG A 43 8.30 18.97 -10.73
N PHE A 44 8.55 18.89 -9.43
CA PHE A 44 7.97 19.79 -8.44
C PHE A 44 9.05 20.37 -7.54
N SER A 45 8.70 21.38 -6.75
CA SER A 45 9.60 22.08 -5.81
C SER A 45 9.87 21.28 -4.52
N VAL A 46 9.30 20.09 -4.39
CA VAL A 46 9.47 19.21 -3.24
C VAL A 46 9.92 17.82 -3.71
N PRO A 47 10.72 17.09 -2.92
CA PRO A 47 11.14 15.74 -3.27
C PRO A 47 9.97 14.78 -3.29
N ILE A 48 10.08 13.78 -4.18
CA ILE A 48 9.05 12.75 -4.35
C ILE A 48 9.65 11.37 -4.09
N VAL A 49 9.08 10.67 -3.10
CA VAL A 49 9.38 9.28 -2.79
C VAL A 49 8.30 8.39 -3.39
N ILE A 50 8.72 7.44 -4.19
CA ILE A 50 7.83 6.41 -4.75
C ILE A 50 7.95 5.14 -3.93
N ILE A 51 6.84 4.67 -3.40
CA ILE A 51 6.73 3.33 -2.81
C ILE A 51 5.88 2.49 -3.74
N GLY A 52 6.49 1.42 -4.28
CA GLY A 52 5.82 0.60 -5.27
C GLY A 52 6.24 -0.86 -5.23
N ASN A 53 5.86 -1.61 -6.26
CA ASN A 53 6.30 -2.99 -6.45
C ASN A 53 6.42 -3.33 -7.94
N VAL A 54 7.15 -4.40 -8.23
CA VAL A 54 7.33 -4.91 -9.60
C VAL A 54 6.33 -6.01 -9.95
N THR A 55 5.52 -6.48 -8.99
CA THR A 55 4.51 -7.54 -9.18
C THR A 55 3.11 -7.04 -8.88
N ILE A 56 2.08 -7.77 -9.30
CA ILE A 56 0.71 -7.60 -8.82
C ILE A 56 0.57 -8.29 -7.45
N GLY A 57 -0.29 -7.76 -6.58
CA GLY A 57 -0.70 -8.37 -5.32
C GLY A 57 -0.41 -7.51 -4.08
N GLY A 58 -0.80 -8.02 -2.93
CA GLY A 58 -0.63 -7.38 -1.63
C GLY A 58 0.78 -7.57 -1.06
N ASN A 59 1.74 -6.78 -1.54
CA ASN A 59 3.14 -6.88 -1.11
C ASN A 59 3.45 -6.12 0.19
N GLY A 60 2.50 -5.34 0.72
CA GLY A 60 2.71 -4.53 1.92
C GLY A 60 3.11 -3.07 1.63
N LYS A 61 2.81 -2.54 0.43
CA LYS A 61 3.10 -1.14 0.06
C LYS A 61 2.42 -0.14 1.01
N THR A 62 1.12 -0.25 1.17
CA THR A 62 0.35 0.68 2.02
C THR A 62 0.84 0.72 3.46
N PRO A 63 1.12 -0.41 4.14
CA PRO A 63 1.82 -0.39 5.43
C PRO A 63 3.16 0.34 5.40
N MET A 64 3.97 0.20 4.34
CA MET A 64 5.23 0.91 4.21
C MET A 64 5.04 2.42 4.01
N VAL A 65 4.01 2.83 3.24
CA VAL A 65 3.62 4.24 3.11
C VAL A 65 3.21 4.81 4.47
N LEU A 66 2.35 4.12 5.20
CA LEU A 66 1.91 4.52 6.54
C LEU A 66 3.10 4.69 7.49
N TRP A 67 3.99 3.70 7.53
CA TRP A 67 5.20 3.76 8.33
C TRP A 67 6.06 4.98 8.00
N LEU A 68 6.33 5.24 6.72
CA LEU A 68 7.15 6.38 6.31
C LEU A 68 6.49 7.71 6.67
N VAL A 69 5.17 7.84 6.44
CA VAL A 69 4.41 9.03 6.83
C VAL A 69 4.52 9.28 8.33
N GLU A 70 4.23 8.26 9.15
CA GLU A 70 4.27 8.37 10.62
C GLU A 70 5.68 8.72 11.13
N GLN A 71 6.74 8.11 10.55
CA GLN A 71 8.12 8.43 10.90
C GLN A 71 8.52 9.86 10.56
N LEU A 72 8.09 10.37 9.41
CA LEU A 72 8.38 11.75 9.01
C LEU A 72 7.57 12.77 9.81
N GLN A 73 6.28 12.50 10.11
CA GLN A 73 5.47 13.35 10.99
C GLN A 73 6.06 13.46 12.39
N GLN A 74 6.55 12.34 12.97
CA GLN A 74 7.23 12.35 14.28
C GLN A 74 8.49 13.21 14.29
N ARG A 75 9.11 13.45 13.14
CA ARG A 75 10.26 14.33 12.93
C ARG A 75 9.89 15.77 12.55
N GLY A 76 8.59 16.08 12.51
CA GLY A 76 8.07 17.41 12.23
C GLY A 76 7.96 17.78 10.75
N TRP A 77 8.17 16.83 9.82
CA TRP A 77 8.03 17.10 8.39
C TRP A 77 6.57 17.15 7.94
N GLN A 78 6.25 18.10 7.05
CA GLN A 78 4.94 18.23 6.42
C GLN A 78 4.86 17.28 5.20
N VAL A 79 4.08 16.22 5.35
CA VAL A 79 4.00 15.13 4.36
C VAL A 79 2.70 15.19 3.59
N GLY A 80 2.77 15.05 2.26
CA GLY A 80 1.60 14.78 1.42
C GLY A 80 1.68 13.39 0.80
N VAL A 81 0.53 12.77 0.54
CA VAL A 81 0.48 11.47 -0.12
C VAL A 81 -0.36 11.54 -1.39
N VAL A 82 0.15 10.95 -2.47
CA VAL A 82 -0.58 10.85 -3.72
C VAL A 82 -0.74 9.39 -4.15
N SER A 83 -1.94 9.04 -4.62
CA SER A 83 -2.24 7.68 -5.07
C SER A 83 -3.06 7.70 -6.37
N ARG A 84 -3.27 6.53 -6.96
CA ARG A 84 -4.11 6.37 -8.16
C ARG A 84 -5.60 6.46 -7.86
N GLY A 85 -5.99 6.10 -6.64
CA GLY A 85 -7.37 5.83 -6.33
C GLY A 85 -7.86 4.56 -7.02
N TYR A 86 -7.09 3.47 -6.89
CA TYR A 86 -7.47 2.20 -7.51
C TYR A 86 -8.86 1.77 -7.06
N LYS A 87 -9.73 1.41 -8.01
CA LYS A 87 -11.16 1.12 -7.84
C LYS A 87 -12.02 2.30 -7.33
N GLY A 88 -11.45 3.46 -7.08
CA GLY A 88 -12.21 4.69 -6.88
C GLY A 88 -13.00 5.07 -8.15
N LYS A 89 -14.20 5.60 -7.97
CA LYS A 89 -15.15 5.93 -9.05
C LYS A 89 -15.53 7.40 -9.05
N SER A 90 -14.58 8.29 -8.74
CA SER A 90 -14.86 9.73 -8.84
C SER A 90 -15.10 10.15 -10.28
N LYS A 91 -16.01 11.10 -10.47
CA LYS A 91 -16.28 11.74 -11.77
C LYS A 91 -15.27 12.84 -12.08
N HIS A 92 -14.66 13.41 -11.05
CA HIS A 92 -13.74 14.54 -11.16
C HIS A 92 -12.41 14.21 -10.47
N TYR A 93 -11.31 14.52 -11.12
CA TYR A 93 -9.95 14.36 -10.60
C TYR A 93 -9.18 15.66 -10.77
N PRO A 94 -8.21 15.98 -9.88
CA PRO A 94 -7.84 15.22 -8.68
C PRO A 94 -8.88 15.31 -7.58
N VAL A 95 -8.98 14.25 -6.75
CA VAL A 95 -9.77 14.25 -5.51
C VAL A 95 -8.82 14.45 -4.34
N VAL A 96 -8.96 15.53 -3.60
CA VAL A 96 -8.31 15.71 -2.30
C VAL A 96 -9.27 15.17 -1.24
N ILE A 97 -8.77 14.19 -0.47
CA ILE A 97 -9.60 13.49 0.52
C ILE A 97 -9.89 14.41 1.69
N ASN A 98 -11.15 14.43 2.11
CA ASN A 98 -11.66 15.16 3.27
C ASN A 98 -12.74 14.36 4.00
N MET A 99 -13.34 14.94 5.03
CA MET A 99 -14.35 14.27 5.88
C MET A 99 -15.59 13.79 5.10
N ASN A 100 -15.92 14.42 3.97
CA ASN A 100 -17.08 14.07 3.14
C ASN A 100 -16.74 13.10 2.01
N THR A 101 -15.47 12.71 1.86
CA THR A 101 -15.03 11.79 0.81
C THR A 101 -15.29 10.37 1.25
N HIS A 102 -15.92 9.58 0.37
CA HIS A 102 -16.16 8.15 0.63
C HIS A 102 -15.08 7.28 -0.03
N SER A 103 -14.82 6.09 0.55
CA SER A 103 -13.82 5.14 0.03
C SER A 103 -14.12 4.68 -1.40
N ASN A 104 -15.40 4.67 -1.81
CA ASN A 104 -15.81 4.34 -3.18
C ASN A 104 -15.41 5.39 -4.22
N GLU A 105 -15.08 6.62 -3.81
CA GLU A 105 -14.63 7.71 -4.70
C GLU A 105 -13.11 7.71 -4.85
N CYS A 106 -12.38 7.56 -3.75
CA CYS A 106 -10.92 7.68 -3.71
C CYS A 106 -10.17 6.34 -3.68
N GLY A 107 -10.85 5.24 -3.36
CA GLY A 107 -10.26 3.91 -3.14
C GLY A 107 -9.93 3.65 -1.66
N ASP A 108 -9.80 2.36 -1.32
CA ASP A 108 -9.63 1.90 0.07
C ASP A 108 -8.29 2.34 0.66
N GLU A 109 -7.19 2.16 -0.08
CA GLU A 109 -5.83 2.47 0.41
C GLU A 109 -5.62 3.96 0.69
N PRO A 110 -5.96 4.90 -0.20
CA PRO A 110 -5.84 6.33 0.08
C PRO A 110 -6.73 6.78 1.25
N MET A 111 -7.94 6.23 1.37
CA MET A 111 -8.82 6.48 2.50
C MET A 111 -8.20 6.01 3.82
N LEU A 112 -7.61 4.81 3.82
CA LEU A 112 -6.90 4.28 4.98
C LEU A 112 -5.74 5.19 5.40
N ILE A 113 -4.90 5.62 4.44
CA ILE A 113 -3.77 6.51 4.73
C ILE A 113 -4.26 7.81 5.36
N TRP A 114 -5.27 8.44 4.77
CA TRP A 114 -5.83 9.69 5.29
C TRP A 114 -6.42 9.53 6.70
N LYS A 115 -7.24 8.49 6.92
CA LYS A 115 -7.88 8.24 8.22
C LYS A 115 -6.85 7.97 9.34
N ARG A 116 -5.78 7.23 9.02
CA ARG A 116 -4.78 6.83 10.02
C ARG A 116 -3.79 7.93 10.35
N THR A 117 -3.39 8.73 9.36
CA THR A 117 -2.29 9.69 9.52
C THR A 117 -2.71 11.15 9.58
N GLY A 118 -3.90 11.49 9.08
CA GLY A 118 -4.39 12.86 8.99
C GLY A 118 -3.65 13.74 7.97
N VAL A 119 -2.67 13.23 7.22
CA VAL A 119 -1.96 14.02 6.21
C VAL A 119 -2.86 14.34 5.01
N LEU A 120 -2.47 15.35 4.23
CA LEU A 120 -3.14 15.60 2.96
C LEU A 120 -2.93 14.43 1.99
N VAL A 121 -4.02 13.88 1.49
CA VAL A 121 -4.01 12.78 0.51
C VAL A 121 -4.80 13.20 -0.71
N ALA A 122 -4.21 13.04 -1.89
CA ALA A 122 -4.91 13.27 -3.16
C ALA A 122 -4.82 12.05 -4.08
N VAL A 123 -5.88 11.81 -4.83
CA VAL A 123 -5.93 10.73 -5.82
C VAL A 123 -6.18 11.27 -7.22
N SER A 124 -5.43 10.75 -8.17
CA SER A 124 -5.65 11.03 -9.60
C SER A 124 -5.01 9.95 -10.47
N PRO A 125 -5.63 9.56 -11.60
CA PRO A 125 -4.96 8.78 -12.64
C PRO A 125 -3.65 9.40 -13.11
N LYS A 126 -3.61 10.75 -13.21
CA LYS A 126 -2.39 11.54 -13.45
C LYS A 126 -1.83 12.04 -12.12
N ARG A 127 -0.81 11.35 -11.57
CA ARG A 127 -0.21 11.71 -10.26
C ARG A 127 0.24 13.17 -10.17
N ALA A 128 0.72 13.74 -11.28
CA ALA A 128 1.16 15.13 -11.31
C ALA A 128 0.03 16.11 -10.94
N ASP A 129 -1.21 15.83 -11.37
CA ASP A 129 -2.36 16.68 -11.02
C ASP A 129 -2.66 16.58 -9.51
N ALA A 130 -2.52 15.37 -8.93
CA ALA A 130 -2.68 15.16 -7.48
C ALA A 130 -1.61 15.92 -6.68
N VAL A 131 -0.34 15.87 -7.11
CA VAL A 131 0.74 16.63 -6.47
C VAL A 131 0.46 18.13 -6.55
N SER A 132 0.09 18.64 -7.73
CA SER A 132 -0.24 20.05 -7.91
C SER A 132 -1.37 20.50 -6.98
N ALA A 133 -2.41 19.68 -6.83
CA ALA A 133 -3.54 19.99 -5.97
C ALA A 133 -3.14 20.08 -4.48
N LEU A 134 -2.26 19.18 -4.01
CA LEU A 134 -1.77 19.23 -2.63
C LEU A 134 -0.92 20.47 -2.36
N LEU A 135 0.00 20.79 -3.27
CA LEU A 135 0.90 21.95 -3.13
C LEU A 135 0.17 23.30 -3.22
N GLN A 136 -1.04 23.35 -3.81
CA GLN A 136 -1.89 24.55 -3.80
C GLN A 136 -2.62 24.75 -2.46
N ILE A 137 -2.78 23.71 -1.65
CA ILE A 137 -3.50 23.77 -0.38
C ILE A 137 -2.57 24.14 0.77
N GLN A 138 -1.36 23.56 0.79
CA GLN A 138 -0.42 23.72 1.89
C GLN A 138 1.02 23.55 1.40
N GLU A 139 1.94 24.25 2.03
CA GLU A 139 3.36 23.97 1.88
C GLU A 139 3.68 22.60 2.47
N LEU A 140 4.29 21.76 1.66
CA LEU A 140 4.71 20.42 2.01
C LEU A 140 6.22 20.29 1.86
N ASP A 141 6.83 19.49 2.74
CA ASP A 141 8.26 19.20 2.68
C ASP A 141 8.57 18.04 1.73
N ILE A 142 7.60 17.14 1.54
CA ILE A 142 7.78 15.90 0.77
C ILE A 142 6.43 15.34 0.31
N ILE A 143 6.46 14.69 -0.84
CA ILE A 143 5.33 13.90 -1.37
C ILE A 143 5.72 12.41 -1.43
N ILE A 144 4.86 11.56 -0.90
CA ILE A 144 4.96 10.10 -1.02
C ILE A 144 3.93 9.62 -2.03
N SER A 145 4.37 8.86 -3.03
CA SER A 145 3.47 8.26 -4.03
C SER A 145 3.25 6.78 -3.74
N ASP A 146 2.03 6.42 -3.38
CA ASP A 146 1.60 5.03 -3.20
C ASP A 146 1.36 4.36 -4.56
N ASP A 147 1.92 3.16 -4.74
CA ASP A 147 1.89 2.35 -5.98
C ASP A 147 2.26 3.15 -7.24
N GLY A 148 3.33 3.97 -7.13
CA GLY A 148 3.75 4.90 -8.18
C GLY A 148 4.84 4.38 -9.12
N LEU A 149 5.38 3.17 -8.94
CA LEU A 149 6.61 2.72 -9.62
C LEU A 149 6.49 2.78 -11.14
N GLN A 150 5.36 2.38 -11.72
CA GLN A 150 5.09 2.39 -13.16
C GLN A 150 4.60 3.74 -13.70
N HIS A 151 4.45 4.75 -12.84
CA HIS A 151 3.96 6.07 -13.26
C HIS A 151 5.11 7.01 -13.63
N TYR A 152 5.80 6.74 -14.73
CA TYR A 152 7.01 7.43 -15.17
C TYR A 152 6.83 8.92 -15.52
N ALA A 153 5.60 9.38 -15.71
CA ALA A 153 5.32 10.80 -15.91
C ALA A 153 5.61 11.68 -14.69
N LEU A 154 5.65 11.08 -13.48
CA LEU A 154 6.03 11.77 -12.26
C LEU A 154 7.53 11.61 -12.02
N PHE A 155 8.26 12.73 -11.91
CA PHE A 155 9.67 12.69 -11.48
C PHE A 155 9.76 12.09 -10.07
N ARG A 156 10.85 11.43 -9.80
CA ARG A 156 11.08 10.71 -8.55
C ARG A 156 12.50 10.89 -8.07
N ASP A 157 12.66 11.23 -6.82
CA ASP A 157 13.96 11.39 -6.17
C ASP A 157 14.42 10.09 -5.52
N ILE A 158 13.46 9.37 -4.94
CA ILE A 158 13.69 8.11 -4.24
C ILE A 158 12.65 7.10 -4.69
N GLU A 159 13.07 5.86 -4.90
CA GLU A 159 12.21 4.74 -5.21
C GLU A 159 12.48 3.57 -4.26
N TRP A 160 11.45 3.14 -3.55
CA TRP A 160 11.47 1.94 -2.72
C TRP A 160 10.54 0.89 -3.30
N VAL A 161 11.06 -0.32 -3.43
CA VAL A 161 10.27 -1.45 -3.91
C VAL A 161 9.99 -2.41 -2.77
N VAL A 162 8.69 -2.64 -2.52
CA VAL A 162 8.25 -3.60 -1.53
C VAL A 162 7.99 -4.94 -2.22
N VAL A 163 8.62 -6.00 -1.71
CA VAL A 163 8.52 -7.37 -2.22
C VAL A 163 7.95 -8.26 -1.12
N ASN A 164 6.95 -9.07 -1.43
CA ASN A 164 6.53 -10.13 -0.52
C ASN A 164 7.61 -11.23 -0.51
N SER A 165 8.20 -11.52 0.65
CA SER A 165 9.34 -12.43 0.76
C SER A 165 8.98 -13.88 0.40
N LEU A 166 7.75 -14.30 0.67
CA LEU A 166 7.27 -15.66 0.39
C LEU A 166 6.95 -15.88 -1.09
N PHE A 167 6.17 -14.98 -1.69
CA PHE A 167 5.71 -15.15 -3.07
C PHE A 167 6.65 -14.53 -4.11
N ARG A 168 7.45 -13.58 -3.69
CA ARG A 168 8.46 -12.88 -4.49
C ARG A 168 7.96 -12.51 -5.89
N PHE A 169 8.53 -13.10 -6.91
CA PHE A 169 8.27 -12.78 -8.32
C PHE A 169 7.46 -13.88 -9.03
N GLY A 170 6.93 -14.85 -8.26
CA GLY A 170 6.19 -15.99 -8.80
C GLY A 170 7.04 -16.76 -9.81
N ASN A 171 6.44 -17.08 -10.96
CA ASN A 171 7.13 -17.78 -12.06
C ASN A 171 8.08 -16.89 -12.89
N GLY A 172 8.28 -15.62 -12.50
CA GLY A 172 9.18 -14.68 -13.17
C GLY A 172 8.70 -14.14 -14.52
N CYS A 173 7.50 -14.50 -14.94
CA CYS A 173 6.92 -14.03 -16.18
C CYS A 173 6.18 -12.68 -16.01
N TRP A 174 6.11 -11.91 -17.09
CA TRP A 174 5.26 -10.73 -17.14
C TRP A 174 3.77 -11.10 -17.15
N LEU A 175 2.92 -10.15 -16.86
CA LEU A 175 1.49 -10.25 -17.07
C LEU A 175 1.16 -10.58 -18.53
N PRO A 176 0.15 -11.42 -18.78
CA PRO A 176 -0.67 -12.17 -17.84
C PRO A 176 -0.14 -13.55 -17.46
N ALA A 177 0.97 -14.01 -18.05
CA ALA A 177 1.54 -15.35 -17.81
C ALA A 177 2.16 -15.47 -16.40
N GLY A 178 2.61 -14.37 -15.82
CA GLY A 178 3.12 -14.26 -14.45
C GLY A 178 2.68 -12.98 -13.76
N PRO A 179 3.10 -12.75 -12.52
CA PRO A 179 2.65 -11.61 -11.72
C PRO A 179 3.40 -10.32 -12.02
N MET A 180 4.45 -10.33 -12.87
CA MET A 180 5.35 -9.20 -13.00
C MET A 180 4.78 -8.08 -13.88
N ARG A 181 4.81 -6.85 -13.34
CA ARG A 181 4.55 -5.60 -14.08
C ARG A 181 5.81 -5.10 -14.80
N GLU A 182 6.99 -5.34 -14.17
CA GLU A 182 8.31 -5.00 -14.68
C GLU A 182 9.31 -6.13 -14.41
N ARG A 183 10.42 -6.16 -15.14
CA ARG A 183 11.47 -7.18 -14.93
C ARG A 183 12.21 -6.97 -13.61
N MET A 184 12.78 -8.04 -13.08
CA MET A 184 13.62 -8.01 -11.87
C MET A 184 14.82 -7.04 -11.97
N ASN A 185 15.35 -6.81 -13.18
CA ASN A 185 16.42 -5.83 -13.40
C ASN A 185 16.06 -4.41 -12.94
N ARG A 186 14.75 -4.10 -12.78
CA ARG A 186 14.27 -2.85 -12.23
C ARG A 186 14.75 -2.63 -10.79
N LEU A 187 14.97 -3.71 -10.05
CA LEU A 187 15.44 -3.67 -8.67
C LEU A 187 16.87 -3.10 -8.52
N HIS A 188 17.69 -3.18 -9.55
CA HIS A 188 19.05 -2.60 -9.54
C HIS A 188 19.07 -1.07 -9.67
N THR A 189 17.93 -0.45 -9.96
CA THR A 189 17.84 1.00 -10.19
C THR A 189 17.08 1.74 -9.07
N VAL A 190 16.67 1.04 -8.02
CA VAL A 190 15.95 1.62 -6.87
C VAL A 190 16.88 1.80 -5.68
N GLN A 191 16.55 2.73 -4.80
CA GLN A 191 17.37 3.05 -3.63
C GLN A 191 17.23 2.01 -2.51
N ALA A 192 16.04 1.36 -2.39
CA ALA A 192 15.86 0.30 -1.42
C ALA A 192 14.89 -0.78 -1.91
N ILE A 193 15.19 -2.02 -1.54
CA ILE A 193 14.32 -3.18 -1.71
C ILE A 193 13.90 -3.63 -0.31
N ILE A 194 12.60 -3.60 -0.05
CA ILE A 194 12.03 -3.89 1.26
C ILE A 194 11.30 -5.23 1.17
N ALA A 195 11.83 -6.24 1.85
CA ALA A 195 11.27 -7.59 1.90
C ALA A 195 10.27 -7.69 3.06
N ASN A 196 8.97 -7.81 2.72
CA ASN A 196 7.90 -8.01 3.69
C ASN A 196 7.74 -9.51 3.97
N GLY A 197 8.11 -9.95 5.17
CA GLY A 197 7.99 -11.34 5.61
C GLY A 197 8.98 -11.75 6.67
N SER A 198 9.60 -12.92 6.52
CA SER A 198 10.54 -13.50 7.49
C SER A 198 12.01 -13.27 7.10
N LYS A 199 12.90 -13.40 8.08
CA LYS A 199 14.35 -13.24 7.87
C LYS A 199 14.92 -14.34 6.99
N GLU A 200 14.36 -15.54 7.07
CA GLU A 200 14.79 -16.73 6.32
C GLU A 200 14.58 -16.55 4.81
N ASP A 201 13.59 -15.76 4.43
CA ASP A 201 13.22 -15.52 3.03
C ASP A 201 13.93 -14.31 2.40
N MET A 202 14.76 -13.59 3.15
CA MET A 202 15.49 -12.41 2.67
C MET A 202 16.64 -12.77 1.73
N ARG A 203 16.93 -11.84 0.83
CA ARG A 203 18.14 -11.86 0.01
C ARG A 203 19.13 -10.79 0.46
N SER A 204 20.40 -10.97 0.10
CA SER A 204 21.42 -9.97 0.38
C SER A 204 21.07 -8.61 -0.21
N GLY A 205 21.26 -7.54 0.56
CA GLY A 205 20.94 -6.16 0.18
C GLY A 205 19.47 -5.76 0.30
N GLU A 206 18.60 -6.64 0.82
CA GLU A 206 17.20 -6.31 1.14
C GLU A 206 17.06 -5.86 2.60
N ILE A 207 16.09 -5.00 2.84
CA ILE A 207 15.70 -4.54 4.18
C ILE A 207 14.50 -5.35 4.65
N LEU A 208 14.58 -5.95 5.83
CA LEU A 208 13.48 -6.71 6.41
C LEU A 208 12.39 -5.78 6.95
N MET A 209 11.19 -5.97 6.45
CA MET A 209 9.96 -5.40 6.99
C MET A 209 9.06 -6.52 7.52
N GLN A 210 8.66 -6.42 8.78
CA GLN A 210 7.71 -7.34 9.38
C GLN A 210 6.42 -6.60 9.75
N LEU A 211 5.29 -7.18 9.37
CA LEU A 211 3.98 -6.69 9.81
C LEU A 211 3.56 -7.42 11.09
N TYR A 212 3.13 -6.67 12.07
CA TYR A 212 2.61 -7.23 13.31
C TYR A 212 1.35 -6.48 13.77
N PRO A 213 0.41 -7.18 14.40
CA PRO A 213 -0.75 -6.55 15.00
C PRO A 213 -0.35 -5.86 16.30
N SER A 214 -0.76 -4.61 16.49
CA SER A 214 -0.42 -3.83 17.70
C SER A 214 -1.58 -3.73 18.68
N ILE A 215 -2.70 -3.20 18.23
CA ILE A 215 -3.92 -2.98 18.99
C ILE A 215 -5.15 -3.32 18.16
N VAL A 216 -6.28 -3.44 18.83
CA VAL A 216 -7.59 -3.47 18.16
C VAL A 216 -8.36 -2.22 18.47
N ILE A 217 -9.11 -1.74 17.49
CA ILE A 217 -9.84 -0.47 17.58
C ILE A 217 -11.30 -0.74 17.26
N ASN A 218 -12.18 -0.24 18.14
CA ASN A 218 -13.62 -0.30 17.92
C ASN A 218 -14.02 0.66 16.80
N MET A 219 -14.78 0.18 15.84
CA MET A 219 -15.13 0.98 14.65
C MET A 219 -16.08 2.12 14.93
N LEU A 220 -16.96 1.97 15.92
CA LEU A 220 -17.98 2.96 16.24
C LEU A 220 -17.46 4.02 17.23
N THR A 221 -16.77 3.58 18.28
CA THR A 221 -16.34 4.47 19.39
C THR A 221 -14.92 4.99 19.22
N GLY A 222 -14.08 4.35 18.38
CA GLY A 222 -12.65 4.65 18.29
C GLY A 222 -11.84 4.14 19.49
N GLU A 223 -12.47 3.42 20.42
CA GLU A 223 -11.79 2.88 21.60
C GLU A 223 -10.72 1.88 21.18
N SER A 224 -9.51 2.02 21.73
CA SER A 224 -8.40 1.11 21.49
C SER A 224 -8.21 0.15 22.67
N ARG A 225 -7.93 -1.11 22.35
CA ARG A 225 -7.68 -2.18 23.34
C ARG A 225 -6.50 -3.04 22.90
N PRO A 226 -5.81 -3.70 23.86
CA PRO A 226 -4.79 -4.69 23.51
C PRO A 226 -5.40 -5.93 22.85
N LEU A 227 -4.60 -6.67 22.11
CA LEU A 227 -5.07 -7.81 21.33
C LEU A 227 -5.76 -8.90 22.17
N ASN A 228 -5.26 -9.15 23.38
CA ASN A 228 -5.79 -10.16 24.30
C ASN A 228 -7.15 -9.80 24.93
N PHE A 229 -7.68 -8.60 24.65
CA PHE A 229 -9.02 -8.19 25.07
C PHE A 229 -10.13 -8.99 24.36
N LEU A 230 -9.87 -9.43 23.12
CA LEU A 230 -10.88 -10.01 22.26
C LEU A 230 -11.15 -11.48 22.57
N ASN A 231 -12.42 -11.82 22.83
CA ASN A 231 -12.93 -13.18 22.95
C ASN A 231 -14.06 -13.40 21.93
N ASN A 232 -14.33 -14.65 21.57
CA ASN A 232 -15.39 -15.06 20.62
C ASN A 232 -15.33 -14.29 19.28
N VAL A 233 -14.14 -14.26 18.67
CA VAL A 233 -13.87 -13.47 17.47
C VAL A 233 -14.28 -14.22 16.21
N VAL A 234 -15.07 -13.57 15.35
CA VAL A 234 -15.23 -13.93 13.94
C VAL A 234 -14.33 -13.01 13.13
N ALA A 235 -13.27 -13.56 12.52
CA ALA A 235 -12.33 -12.76 11.75
C ALA A 235 -12.68 -12.77 10.26
N ILE A 236 -12.71 -11.60 9.65
CA ILE A 236 -12.93 -11.43 8.20
C ILE A 236 -11.76 -10.71 7.55
N ALA A 237 -11.47 -11.02 6.29
CA ALA A 237 -10.48 -10.31 5.51
C ALA A 237 -10.81 -10.32 4.01
N GLY A 238 -10.92 -9.12 3.42
CA GLY A 238 -11.08 -8.87 1.99
C GLY A 238 -9.82 -8.24 1.38
N ILE A 239 -8.68 -8.92 1.55
CA ILE A 239 -7.35 -8.52 1.08
C ILE A 239 -6.74 -9.60 0.19
N GLY A 240 -5.63 -9.29 -0.48
CA GLY A 240 -4.99 -10.21 -1.43
C GLY A 240 -4.58 -11.57 -0.85
N TYR A 241 -4.22 -11.64 0.45
CA TYR A 241 -3.80 -12.86 1.16
C TYR A 241 -4.48 -13.00 2.53
N PRO A 242 -5.78 -13.35 2.58
CA PRO A 242 -6.54 -13.44 3.84
C PRO A 242 -5.95 -14.45 4.84
N THR A 243 -5.45 -15.59 4.35
CA THR A 243 -4.86 -16.64 5.19
C THR A 243 -3.62 -16.16 5.95
N GLN A 244 -2.84 -15.26 5.37
CA GLN A 244 -1.69 -14.66 6.05
C GLN A 244 -2.14 -13.78 7.23
N PHE A 245 -3.22 -13.01 7.06
CA PHE A 245 -3.80 -12.22 8.15
C PHE A 245 -4.31 -13.11 9.28
N PHE A 246 -5.06 -14.17 8.97
CA PHE A 246 -5.57 -15.09 10.00
C PHE A 246 -4.44 -15.81 10.73
N GLY A 247 -3.40 -16.24 10.02
CA GLY A 247 -2.21 -16.83 10.63
C GLY A 247 -1.48 -15.84 11.56
N THR A 248 -1.40 -14.59 11.17
CA THR A 248 -0.84 -13.54 12.02
C THR A 248 -1.64 -13.38 13.30
N LEU A 249 -2.98 -13.32 13.24
CA LEU A 249 -3.81 -13.26 14.46
C LEU A 249 -3.53 -14.40 15.41
N GLN A 250 -3.45 -15.64 14.90
CA GLN A 250 -3.17 -16.83 15.70
C GLN A 250 -1.79 -16.77 16.38
N ASN A 251 -0.76 -16.34 15.65
CA ASN A 251 0.60 -16.19 16.17
C ASN A 251 0.69 -15.14 17.32
N TYR A 252 -0.26 -14.22 17.38
CA TYR A 252 -0.36 -13.19 18.42
C TYR A 252 -1.45 -13.48 19.46
N GLY A 253 -1.91 -14.74 19.54
CA GLY A 253 -2.80 -15.21 20.59
C GLY A 253 -4.30 -14.96 20.35
N ILE A 254 -4.68 -14.43 19.20
CA ILE A 254 -6.10 -14.31 18.82
C ILE A 254 -6.48 -15.55 18.01
N THR A 255 -7.28 -16.44 18.62
CA THR A 255 -7.82 -17.62 17.94
C THR A 255 -9.28 -17.37 17.55
N PRO A 256 -9.56 -17.01 16.28
CA PRO A 256 -10.94 -16.80 15.85
C PRO A 256 -11.76 -18.09 15.93
N VAL A 257 -13.02 -17.99 16.40
CA VAL A 257 -13.97 -19.10 16.34
C VAL A 257 -14.36 -19.44 14.90
N ARG A 258 -14.29 -18.44 14.02
CA ARG A 258 -14.49 -18.59 12.56
C ARG A 258 -13.65 -17.58 11.81
N THR A 259 -13.18 -17.99 10.62
CA THR A 259 -12.49 -17.10 9.67
C THR A 259 -13.24 -17.09 8.35
N ILE A 260 -13.44 -15.91 7.77
CA ILE A 260 -14.17 -15.74 6.52
C ILE A 260 -13.32 -14.90 5.57
N SER A 261 -12.94 -15.48 4.44
CA SER A 261 -12.20 -14.80 3.38
C SER A 261 -13.14 -14.18 2.37
N PHE A 262 -12.93 -12.93 2.03
CA PHE A 262 -13.60 -12.23 0.95
C PHE A 262 -12.62 -11.92 -0.20
N SER A 263 -13.17 -11.56 -1.34
CA SER A 263 -12.37 -11.07 -2.47
C SER A 263 -11.68 -9.76 -2.11
N ASP A 264 -10.47 -9.54 -2.65
CA ASP A 264 -9.79 -8.25 -2.49
C ASP A 264 -10.65 -7.10 -3.05
N HIS A 265 -10.76 -6.02 -2.27
CA HIS A 265 -11.69 -4.91 -2.51
C HIS A 265 -13.18 -5.29 -2.52
N GLN A 266 -13.58 -6.25 -1.69
CA GLN A 266 -14.99 -6.57 -1.48
C GLN A 266 -15.76 -5.33 -1.04
N ILE A 267 -16.94 -5.13 -1.63
CA ILE A 267 -17.92 -4.17 -1.15
C ILE A 267 -18.72 -4.85 -0.05
N TYR A 268 -18.83 -4.20 1.09
CA TYR A 268 -19.61 -4.69 2.23
C TYR A 268 -20.92 -3.94 2.36
N TYR A 269 -21.91 -4.64 2.89
CA TYR A 269 -23.23 -4.12 3.25
C TYR A 269 -23.52 -4.48 4.70
N GLU A 270 -24.20 -3.61 5.42
CA GLU A 270 -24.53 -3.79 6.83
C GLU A 270 -25.17 -5.16 7.12
N LYS A 271 -26.25 -5.51 6.38
CA LYS A 271 -26.92 -6.81 6.53
C LYS A 271 -26.01 -8.02 6.31
N MET A 272 -25.06 -7.91 5.40
CA MET A 272 -24.09 -8.97 5.12
C MET A 272 -23.19 -9.20 6.34
N LEU A 273 -22.62 -8.14 6.92
CA LEU A 273 -21.68 -8.25 8.03
C LEU A 273 -22.37 -8.59 9.35
N THR A 274 -23.55 -8.04 9.62
CA THR A 274 -24.33 -8.35 10.84
C THR A 274 -24.77 -9.81 10.87
N SER A 275 -25.03 -10.42 9.72
CA SER A 275 -25.38 -11.85 9.64
C SER A 275 -24.22 -12.81 9.94
N LEU A 276 -22.98 -12.32 9.97
CA LEU A 276 -21.80 -13.14 10.23
C LEU A 276 -21.57 -13.40 11.72
N THR A 277 -22.15 -12.58 12.60
CA THR A 277 -21.91 -12.67 14.04
C THR A 277 -23.20 -12.98 14.80
N LYS A 278 -23.09 -13.80 15.86
CA LYS A 278 -24.13 -13.98 16.88
C LYS A 278 -24.05 -12.85 17.92
N LYS A 279 -25.00 -12.82 18.85
CA LYS A 279 -25.15 -11.74 19.83
C LYS A 279 -23.89 -11.47 20.67
N ASP A 280 -23.14 -12.53 21.00
CA ASP A 280 -21.93 -12.43 21.87
C ASP A 280 -20.63 -12.55 21.10
N GLU A 281 -20.68 -12.49 19.78
CA GLU A 281 -19.48 -12.59 18.93
C GLU A 281 -19.02 -11.18 18.48
N ILE A 282 -17.70 -11.02 18.42
CA ILE A 282 -17.03 -9.82 17.91
C ILE A 282 -16.65 -10.03 16.45
N LEU A 283 -17.01 -9.11 15.58
CA LEU A 283 -16.52 -9.08 14.21
C LEU A 283 -15.17 -8.34 14.17
N LEU A 284 -14.12 -9.06 13.78
CA LEU A 284 -12.78 -8.51 13.64
C LEU A 284 -12.37 -8.49 12.16
N MET A 285 -11.89 -7.35 11.70
CA MET A 285 -11.50 -7.18 10.30
C MET A 285 -10.14 -6.50 10.16
N THR A 286 -9.62 -6.46 8.93
CA THR A 286 -8.43 -5.66 8.62
C THR A 286 -8.76 -4.18 8.63
N GLU A 287 -7.76 -3.33 8.87
CA GLU A 287 -7.90 -1.87 8.80
C GLU A 287 -8.36 -1.40 7.40
N LYS A 288 -7.91 -2.08 6.33
CA LYS A 288 -8.36 -1.84 4.95
C LYS A 288 -9.84 -2.16 4.74
N ASP A 289 -10.37 -3.19 5.41
CA ASP A 289 -11.80 -3.52 5.33
C ASP A 289 -12.64 -2.56 6.16
N ALA A 290 -12.12 -2.13 7.32
CA ALA A 290 -12.81 -1.22 8.23
C ALA A 290 -13.16 0.12 7.57
N VAL A 291 -12.26 0.72 6.78
CA VAL A 291 -12.54 2.02 6.12
C VAL A 291 -13.72 1.97 5.14
N LYS A 292 -14.12 0.78 4.70
CA LYS A 292 -15.31 0.58 3.83
C LYS A 292 -16.62 0.48 4.58
N CYS A 293 -16.56 0.32 5.91
CA CYS A 293 -17.71 -0.02 6.75
C CYS A 293 -17.98 1.04 7.83
N LEU A 294 -17.23 2.14 7.87
CA LEU A 294 -17.33 3.15 8.91
C LEU A 294 -18.72 3.80 8.99
N ASP A 295 -19.38 4.00 7.86
CA ASP A 295 -20.68 4.68 7.76
C ASP A 295 -21.85 3.87 8.40
N PHE A 296 -21.63 2.56 8.61
CA PHE A 296 -22.63 1.64 9.17
C PHE A 296 -22.02 0.71 10.24
N ALA A 297 -21.03 1.19 10.97
CA ALA A 297 -20.33 0.43 12.00
C ALA A 297 -21.23 0.09 13.21
N HIS A 298 -21.01 -1.08 13.81
CA HIS A 298 -21.70 -1.56 15.01
C HIS A 298 -20.75 -1.66 16.20
N ASN A 299 -21.28 -1.65 17.42
CA ASN A 299 -20.51 -1.72 18.67
C ASN A 299 -19.60 -2.96 18.81
N ASN A 300 -19.99 -4.07 18.22
CA ASN A 300 -19.22 -5.31 18.24
C ASN A 300 -18.25 -5.47 17.07
N TRP A 301 -18.03 -4.42 16.27
CA TRP A 301 -17.10 -4.44 15.14
C TRP A 301 -15.79 -3.76 15.50
N TRP A 302 -14.71 -4.49 15.27
CA TRP A 302 -13.35 -4.07 15.59
C TRP A 302 -12.43 -4.30 14.39
N TYR A 303 -11.38 -3.54 14.30
CA TYR A 303 -10.33 -3.81 13.34
C TYR A 303 -8.97 -3.89 14.03
N VAL A 304 -8.07 -4.65 13.39
CA VAL A 304 -6.69 -4.79 13.86
C VAL A 304 -5.83 -3.74 13.20
N ARG A 305 -5.15 -2.95 14.00
CA ARG A 305 -4.12 -2.04 13.53
C ARG A 305 -2.83 -2.83 13.32
N MET A 306 -2.34 -2.79 12.06
CA MET A 306 -1.08 -3.41 11.69
C MET A 306 0.04 -2.38 11.71
N GLU A 307 1.16 -2.72 12.35
CA GLU A 307 2.36 -1.89 12.42
C GLU A 307 3.51 -2.55 11.65
N VAL A 308 4.44 -1.70 11.23
CA VAL A 308 5.67 -2.12 10.53
C VAL A 308 6.83 -2.10 11.51
N LYS A 309 7.57 -3.21 11.53
CA LYS A 309 8.84 -3.33 12.25
C LYS A 309 9.98 -3.45 11.24
N ILE A 310 10.90 -2.51 11.29
CA ILE A 310 12.20 -2.51 10.61
C ILE A 310 13.26 -2.36 11.71
N ASN A 311 14.42 -2.96 11.57
CA ASN A 311 15.49 -2.78 12.56
C ASN A 311 15.98 -1.32 12.57
N LYS A 312 16.61 -0.90 13.68
CA LYS A 312 16.98 0.49 13.90
C LYS A 312 17.98 1.02 12.85
N ILE A 313 18.96 0.22 12.48
CA ILE A 313 20.01 0.64 11.52
C ILE A 313 19.38 0.92 10.15
N ASP A 314 18.55 0.00 9.66
CA ASP A 314 17.87 0.18 8.36
C ASP A 314 16.86 1.32 8.41
N THR A 315 16.16 1.50 9.54
CA THR A 315 15.26 2.63 9.76
C THR A 315 16.02 3.95 9.65
N ASP A 316 17.13 4.10 10.37
CA ASP A 316 17.93 5.31 10.36
C ASP A 316 18.49 5.61 8.96
N ASN A 317 18.97 4.60 8.24
CA ASN A 317 19.47 4.73 6.86
C ASN A 317 18.38 5.17 5.88
N LEU A 318 17.21 4.54 5.94
CA LEU A 318 16.08 4.90 5.08
C LEU A 318 15.66 6.35 5.31
N LEU A 319 15.52 6.75 6.57
CA LEU A 319 15.06 8.09 6.92
C LEU A 319 16.11 9.16 6.63
N CYS A 320 17.41 8.88 6.89
CA CYS A 320 18.49 9.78 6.51
C CYS A 320 18.46 10.08 5.01
N THR A 321 18.33 9.05 4.17
CA THR A 321 18.24 9.23 2.70
C THR A 321 17.07 10.15 2.30
N VAL A 322 15.92 10.03 2.97
CA VAL A 322 14.75 10.88 2.69
C VAL A 322 14.96 12.30 3.20
N GLU A 323 15.43 12.45 4.44
CA GLU A 323 15.65 13.76 5.07
C GLU A 323 16.73 14.57 4.33
N ASP A 324 17.79 13.93 3.85
CA ASP A 324 18.82 14.59 3.04
C ASP A 324 18.24 15.19 1.75
N LYS A 325 17.28 14.47 1.13
CA LYS A 325 16.57 15.02 -0.03
C LYS A 325 15.66 16.20 0.34
N ILE A 326 14.96 16.13 1.47
CA ILE A 326 14.14 17.25 1.94
C ILE A 326 15.02 18.49 2.17
N ARG A 327 16.13 18.34 2.89
CA ARG A 327 17.09 19.46 3.15
C ARG A 327 17.64 20.02 1.87
N TYR A 328 18.07 19.18 0.94
CA TYR A 328 18.59 19.60 -0.37
C TYR A 328 17.57 20.48 -1.13
N TYR A 329 16.30 20.11 -1.15
CA TYR A 329 15.25 20.89 -1.82
C TYR A 329 14.97 22.22 -1.10
N LYS A 330 15.00 22.24 0.25
CA LYS A 330 14.85 23.47 1.03
C LYS A 330 15.98 24.46 0.77
N ASP A 331 17.21 23.98 0.80
CA ASP A 331 18.39 24.82 0.53
C ASP A 331 18.40 25.35 -0.92
N PHE A 332 17.97 24.52 -1.87
CA PHE A 332 17.85 24.94 -3.26
C PHE A 332 16.79 26.02 -3.45
N ASN A 333 15.59 25.84 -2.87
CA ASN A 333 14.49 26.79 -2.98
C ASN A 333 14.74 28.11 -2.22
N SER A 334 15.53 28.09 -1.14
CA SER A 334 15.89 29.31 -0.40
C SER A 334 16.92 30.19 -1.11
N ASN A 335 17.58 29.67 -2.14
CA ASN A 335 18.58 30.37 -2.93
C ASN A 335 18.04 30.92 -4.28
N ILE A 336 16.75 30.72 -4.55
CA ILE A 336 16.03 31.26 -5.71
C ILE A 336 15.13 32.42 -5.27
#